data_a5f72a0d8ff7f43fbffcb6c10f0b9204
#
_entry.id   a5f72a0d8ff7f43fbffcb6c10f0b9204
#
_cell.length_a   1.000
_cell.length_b   1.000
_cell.length_c   1.000
_cell.angle_alpha   90.00
_cell.angle_beta   90.00
_cell.angle_gamma   90.00
#
_symmetry.space_group_name_H-M   'P 1'
#
loop_
_entity.id
_entity.type
_entity.pdbx_description
1 polymer ?
#
loop_
_entity_poly.entity_id
_entity_poly.type
_entity_poly.pdbx_seq_one_letter_code
_entity_poly.pdbx_strand_id
1 'polypeptide(L)'
;MHELLSAASVVTPIPGNAHGSYLTMRSKNGLIFGVINIIGNFATVFQDQAYWQRAIASRPASTVKAYLLGGLAWSVNDNIFEFWSFILFPRFAIPFTFATTLGLAAVALRGDPDMRILTPADVSAGLPAAAAAAALLGKAGAAIILVLLFLAVTSACSAELIAVSSIFTYDIYKATRLPTL
;
A
#
# COMPACT_ATOMS: atom_id res chain seq x y z
N MET A 1 -8.45 8.01 20.73
CA MET A 1 -8.52 7.09 19.58
C MET A 1 -9.25 5.78 19.95
N HIS A 2 -8.77 5.01 20.92
CA HIS A 2 -9.40 3.73 21.30
C HIS A 2 -10.88 3.87 21.69
N GLU A 3 -11.21 4.84 22.53
CA GLU A 3 -12.59 5.11 22.96
C GLU A 3 -13.51 5.50 21.79
N LEU A 4 -13.01 6.35 20.88
CA LEU A 4 -13.76 6.75 19.68
C LEU A 4 -14.04 5.57 18.76
N LEU A 5 -13.06 4.67 18.58
CA LEU A 5 -13.23 3.47 17.76
C LEU A 5 -14.14 2.43 18.42
N SER A 6 -14.11 2.31 19.76
CA SER A 6 -15.04 1.45 20.48
C SER A 6 -16.47 1.99 20.41
N ALA A 7 -16.67 3.29 20.56
CA ALA A 7 -17.96 3.92 20.35
C ALA A 7 -18.48 3.75 18.91
N ALA A 8 -17.61 3.92 17.92
CA ALA A 8 -17.95 3.71 16.51
C ALA A 8 -18.36 2.26 16.23
N SER A 9 -17.75 1.27 16.89
CA SER A 9 -18.11 -0.15 16.72
C SER A 9 -19.48 -0.50 17.26
N VAL A 10 -20.00 0.26 18.22
CA VAL A 10 -21.37 0.10 18.75
C VAL A 10 -22.39 0.64 17.74
N VAL A 11 -22.10 1.79 17.12
CA VAL A 11 -23.02 2.45 16.18
C VAL A 11 -22.99 1.78 14.80
N THR A 12 -21.80 1.44 14.31
CA THR A 12 -21.60 0.81 13.00
C THR A 12 -20.64 -0.37 13.14
N PRO A 13 -21.12 -1.53 13.61
CA PRO A 13 -20.27 -2.71 13.80
C PRO A 13 -19.77 -3.23 12.46
N ILE A 14 -18.53 -3.75 12.43
CA ILE A 14 -17.97 -4.39 11.23
C ILE A 14 -18.53 -5.82 11.12
N PRO A 15 -19.30 -6.13 10.06
CA PRO A 15 -19.84 -7.47 9.88
C PRO A 15 -18.73 -8.53 9.77
N GLY A 16 -18.88 -9.61 10.51
CA GLY A 16 -17.96 -10.75 10.47
C GLY A 16 -16.64 -10.56 11.22
N ASN A 17 -16.40 -9.42 11.84
CA ASN A 17 -15.28 -9.25 12.77
C ASN A 17 -15.72 -9.50 14.22
N ALA A 18 -14.80 -10.01 15.06
CA ALA A 18 -15.10 -10.32 16.45
C ALA A 18 -15.59 -9.06 17.19
N HIS A 19 -16.80 -9.18 17.79
CA HIS A 19 -17.50 -8.10 18.49
C HIS A 19 -17.81 -6.85 17.63
N GLY A 20 -17.79 -6.96 16.30
CA GLY A 20 -17.96 -5.82 15.39
C GLY A 20 -16.86 -4.77 15.49
N SER A 21 -15.76 -5.08 16.15
CA SER A 21 -14.68 -4.14 16.48
C SER A 21 -13.85 -3.76 15.26
N TYR A 22 -13.40 -2.50 15.21
CA TYR A 22 -12.43 -2.01 14.22
C TYR A 22 -10.98 -2.43 14.52
N LEU A 23 -10.70 -2.95 15.74
CA LEU A 23 -9.33 -3.18 16.22
C LEU A 23 -8.94 -4.65 16.35
N THR A 24 -9.91 -5.56 16.48
CA THR A 24 -9.60 -6.97 16.78
C THR A 24 -9.02 -7.75 15.60
N MET A 25 -9.22 -7.29 14.37
CA MET A 25 -8.77 -7.95 13.12
C MET A 25 -9.06 -9.46 13.07
N ARG A 26 -10.14 -9.91 13.74
CA ARG A 26 -10.55 -11.31 13.84
C ARG A 26 -11.69 -11.62 12.89
N SER A 27 -11.47 -11.39 11.60
CA SER A 27 -12.41 -11.71 10.54
C SER A 27 -11.92 -12.91 9.74
N LYS A 28 -12.75 -13.95 9.61
CA LYS A 28 -12.45 -15.10 8.74
C LYS A 28 -12.25 -14.66 7.29
N ASN A 29 -13.12 -13.80 6.79
CA ASN A 29 -13.03 -13.31 5.41
C ASN A 29 -11.81 -12.41 5.22
N GLY A 30 -11.46 -11.60 6.21
CA GLY A 30 -10.25 -10.79 6.19
C GLY A 30 -8.98 -11.64 6.19
N LEU A 31 -8.96 -12.74 6.93
CA LEU A 31 -7.84 -13.68 6.92
C LEU A 31 -7.70 -14.36 5.55
N ILE A 32 -8.78 -14.88 5.00
CA ILE A 32 -8.79 -15.51 3.66
C ILE A 32 -8.32 -14.52 2.62
N PHE A 33 -8.85 -13.29 2.63
CA PHE A 33 -8.44 -12.23 1.72
C PHE A 33 -6.95 -11.89 1.86
N GLY A 34 -6.44 -11.79 3.10
CA GLY A 34 -5.03 -11.55 3.37
C GLY A 34 -4.12 -12.64 2.81
N VAL A 35 -4.47 -13.91 3.02
CA VAL A 35 -3.70 -15.06 2.49
C VAL A 35 -3.70 -15.06 0.96
N ILE A 36 -4.85 -14.86 0.33
CA ILE A 36 -4.97 -14.79 -1.14
C ILE A 36 -4.12 -13.64 -1.69
N ASN A 37 -4.18 -12.46 -1.07
CA ASN A 37 -3.40 -11.32 -1.53
C ASN A 37 -1.89 -11.52 -1.36
N ILE A 38 -1.45 -12.10 -0.24
CA ILE A 38 -0.01 -12.39 -0.04
C ILE A 38 0.48 -13.35 -1.11
N ILE A 39 -0.20 -14.45 -1.35
CA ILE A 39 0.21 -15.46 -2.33
C ILE A 39 0.11 -14.91 -3.75
N GLY A 40 -1.01 -14.29 -4.10
CA GLY A 40 -1.25 -13.74 -5.44
C GLY A 40 -0.29 -12.61 -5.79
N ASN A 41 -0.12 -11.64 -4.90
CA ASN A 41 0.80 -10.53 -5.13
C ASN A 41 2.26 -10.96 -5.16
N PHE A 42 2.64 -11.94 -4.34
CA PHE A 42 3.98 -12.50 -4.36
C PHE A 42 4.29 -13.17 -5.71
N ALA A 43 3.35 -13.98 -6.22
CA ALA A 43 3.46 -14.60 -7.53
C ALA A 43 3.54 -13.56 -8.66
N THR A 44 2.71 -12.51 -8.60
CA THR A 44 2.70 -11.42 -9.58
C THR A 44 4.05 -10.69 -9.60
N VAL A 45 4.60 -10.34 -8.44
CA VAL A 45 5.90 -9.64 -8.35
C VAL A 45 7.04 -10.47 -8.94
N PHE A 46 7.05 -11.79 -8.75
CA PHE A 46 8.07 -12.66 -9.34
C PHE A 46 7.99 -12.76 -10.86
N GLN A 47 6.80 -12.58 -11.43
CA GLN A 47 6.57 -12.64 -12.88
C GLN A 47 6.56 -11.25 -13.53
N ASP A 48 6.54 -10.19 -12.74
CA ASP A 48 6.47 -8.84 -13.25
C ASP A 48 7.83 -8.37 -13.78
N GLN A 49 7.88 -8.17 -15.08
CA GLN A 49 9.07 -7.75 -15.79
C GLN A 49 9.59 -6.38 -15.35
N ALA A 50 8.70 -5.47 -14.88
CA ALA A 50 9.09 -4.14 -14.43
C ALA A 50 10.10 -4.19 -13.27
N TYR A 51 9.94 -5.12 -12.34
CA TYR A 51 10.86 -5.29 -11.21
C TYR A 51 12.23 -5.80 -11.68
N TRP A 52 12.25 -6.80 -12.56
CA TRP A 52 13.49 -7.40 -13.04
C TRP A 52 14.27 -6.46 -13.95
N GLN A 53 13.60 -5.72 -14.83
CA GLN A 53 14.25 -4.74 -15.71
C GLN A 53 14.94 -3.63 -14.92
N ARG A 54 14.34 -3.16 -13.83
CA ARG A 54 14.99 -2.19 -12.93
C ARG A 54 16.24 -2.77 -12.26
N ALA A 55 16.17 -4.03 -11.83
CA ALA A 55 17.31 -4.70 -11.23
C ALA A 55 18.45 -4.85 -12.23
N ILE A 56 18.15 -5.26 -13.47
CA ILE A 56 19.11 -5.44 -14.55
C ILE A 56 19.72 -4.10 -14.99
N ALA A 57 18.92 -3.04 -15.09
CA ALA A 57 19.36 -1.70 -15.48
C ALA A 57 20.20 -0.99 -14.42
N SER A 58 20.20 -1.46 -13.18
CA SER A 58 20.98 -0.85 -12.10
C SER A 58 22.43 -1.34 -12.10
N ARG A 59 23.33 -0.54 -11.50
CA ARG A 59 24.75 -0.93 -11.38
C ARG A 59 24.87 -2.14 -10.43
N PRO A 60 25.51 -3.26 -10.83
CA PRO A 60 25.58 -4.47 -10.00
C PRO A 60 26.13 -4.25 -8.58
N ALA A 61 27.13 -3.37 -8.45
CA ALA A 61 27.75 -3.06 -7.15
C ALA A 61 26.81 -2.35 -6.17
N SER A 62 25.79 -1.65 -6.66
CA SER A 62 24.83 -0.90 -5.82
C SER A 62 23.45 -1.59 -5.72
N THR A 63 23.14 -2.51 -6.65
CA THR A 63 21.83 -3.16 -6.73
C THR A 63 21.44 -3.84 -5.42
N VAL A 64 22.27 -4.72 -4.91
CA VAL A 64 21.99 -5.45 -3.66
C VAL A 64 21.80 -4.51 -2.49
N LYS A 65 22.69 -3.49 -2.35
CA LYS A 65 22.57 -2.48 -1.29
C LYS A 65 21.28 -1.68 -1.42
N ALA A 66 20.90 -1.26 -2.62
CA ALA A 66 19.69 -0.50 -2.87
C ALA A 66 18.43 -1.31 -2.55
N TYR A 67 18.38 -2.59 -2.95
CA TYR A 67 17.25 -3.47 -2.62
C TYR A 67 17.17 -3.78 -1.13
N LEU A 68 18.30 -3.99 -0.44
CA LEU A 68 18.32 -4.17 1.01
C LEU A 68 17.87 -2.91 1.75
N LEU A 69 18.39 -1.73 1.36
CA LEU A 69 17.98 -0.46 1.96
C LEU A 69 16.51 -0.14 1.67
N GLY A 70 16.05 -0.39 0.46
CA GLY A 70 14.63 -0.25 0.11
C GLY A 70 13.74 -1.19 0.91
N GLY A 71 14.14 -2.45 1.06
CA GLY A 71 13.45 -3.42 1.90
C GLY A 71 13.44 -3.02 3.38
N LEU A 72 14.56 -2.52 3.89
CA LEU A 72 14.65 -1.97 5.24
C LEU A 72 13.76 -0.74 5.41
N ALA A 73 13.78 0.22 4.48
CA ALA A 73 12.93 1.41 4.55
C ALA A 73 11.43 1.06 4.57
N TRP A 74 11.04 -0.05 3.95
CA TRP A 74 9.67 -0.58 4.02
C TRP A 74 9.37 -1.31 5.32
N SER A 75 10.37 -1.84 5.99
CA SER A 75 10.23 -2.71 7.17
C SER A 75 10.61 -2.04 8.49
N VAL A 76 11.21 -0.83 8.46
CA VAL A 76 11.63 -0.16 9.69
C VAL A 76 10.40 0.26 10.49
N ASN A 77 10.19 -0.47 11.57
CA ASN A 77 9.36 -0.07 12.68
C ASN A 77 10.24 0.00 13.92
N ASP A 78 10.17 1.10 14.68
CA ASP A 78 11.08 1.48 15.77
C ASP A 78 11.07 0.55 17.00
N ASN A 79 10.49 -0.64 16.92
CA ASN A 79 10.42 -1.56 18.04
C ASN A 79 11.27 -2.81 17.82
N ILE A 80 12.45 -2.77 18.37
CA ILE A 80 13.42 -3.89 18.52
C ILE A 80 12.78 -5.18 19.12
N PHE A 81 11.55 -5.11 19.62
CA PHE A 81 10.89 -6.24 20.28
C PHE A 81 10.22 -7.24 19.32
N GLU A 82 10.13 -6.95 18.02
CA GLU A 82 9.46 -7.82 17.05
C GLU A 82 10.40 -8.49 16.05
N PHE A 83 11.57 -8.93 16.50
CA PHE A 83 12.50 -9.71 15.66
C PHE A 83 11.84 -10.94 15.01
N TRP A 84 10.82 -11.51 15.63
CA TRP A 84 10.03 -12.60 15.08
C TRP A 84 8.99 -12.16 14.06
N SER A 85 8.40 -10.99 14.19
CA SER A 85 7.55 -10.37 13.18
C SER A 85 8.34 -9.99 11.93
N PHE A 86 9.61 -9.65 12.08
CA PHE A 86 10.51 -9.32 10.99
C PHE A 86 10.66 -10.46 9.96
N ILE A 87 10.63 -11.71 10.38
CA ILE A 87 10.80 -12.87 9.49
C ILE A 87 9.53 -13.17 8.70
N LEU A 88 8.34 -12.92 9.24
CA LEU A 88 7.07 -13.28 8.63
C LEU A 88 6.36 -12.16 7.87
N PHE A 89 6.52 -10.87 8.27
CA PHE A 89 5.78 -9.76 7.68
C PHE A 89 6.58 -8.47 7.36
N PRO A 90 7.85 -8.50 6.94
CA PRO A 90 8.70 -7.30 6.94
C PRO A 90 8.40 -6.28 5.84
N ARG A 91 7.65 -6.65 4.79
CA ARG A 91 7.57 -5.84 3.56
C ARG A 91 6.40 -4.86 3.47
N PHE A 92 5.46 -4.93 4.41
CA PHE A 92 4.24 -4.14 4.38
C PHE A 92 4.02 -3.27 5.62
N ALA A 93 4.99 -3.21 6.54
CA ALA A 93 4.80 -2.54 7.82
C ALA A 93 4.47 -1.05 7.66
N ILE A 94 5.29 -0.29 6.94
CA ILE A 94 5.07 1.15 6.77
C ILE A 94 3.80 1.47 6.00
N PRO A 95 3.60 1.00 4.74
CA PRO A 95 2.41 1.33 3.99
C PRO A 95 1.14 0.73 4.61
N PHE A 96 1.22 -0.45 5.21
CA PHE A 96 0.09 -1.07 5.88
C PHE A 96 -0.30 -0.30 7.16
N THR A 97 0.68 0.07 7.99
CA THR A 97 0.44 0.86 9.20
C THR A 97 -0.10 2.24 8.83
N PHE A 98 0.47 2.89 7.83
CA PHE A 98 0.01 4.20 7.37
C PHE A 98 -1.44 4.15 6.85
N ALA A 99 -1.75 3.20 5.98
CA ALA A 99 -3.10 3.02 5.46
C ALA A 99 -4.11 2.68 6.56
N THR A 100 -3.74 1.77 7.48
CA THR A 100 -4.59 1.37 8.61
C THR A 100 -4.82 2.56 9.56
N THR A 101 -3.77 3.31 9.89
CA THR A 101 -3.85 4.46 10.79
C THR A 101 -4.75 5.55 10.21
N LEU A 102 -4.59 5.90 8.94
CA LEU A 102 -5.44 6.89 8.27
C LEU A 102 -6.88 6.41 8.14
N GLY A 103 -7.10 5.14 7.84
CA GLY A 103 -8.44 4.56 7.79
C GLY A 103 -9.14 4.59 9.15
N LEU A 104 -8.44 4.22 10.22
CA LEU A 104 -8.96 4.30 11.59
C LEU A 104 -9.16 5.76 12.05
N ALA A 105 -8.30 6.67 11.64
CA ALA A 105 -8.46 8.10 11.89
C ALA A 105 -9.75 8.62 11.23
N ALA A 106 -10.03 8.24 9.98
CA ALA A 106 -11.26 8.61 9.30
C ALA A 106 -12.52 8.12 10.04
N VAL A 107 -12.47 6.92 10.62
CA VAL A 107 -13.57 6.40 11.44
C VAL A 107 -13.71 7.15 12.75
N ALA A 108 -12.59 7.45 13.42
CA ALA A 108 -12.60 8.17 14.70
C ALA A 108 -13.07 9.62 14.56
N LEU A 109 -12.83 10.25 13.41
CA LEU A 109 -13.20 11.65 13.12
C LEU A 109 -14.61 11.79 12.54
N ARG A 110 -15.43 10.74 12.47
CA ARG A 110 -16.79 10.83 11.89
C ARG A 110 -17.70 11.87 12.51
N GLY A 111 -17.47 12.24 13.77
CA GLY A 111 -18.25 13.27 14.48
C GLY A 111 -17.58 14.66 14.50
N ASP A 112 -16.45 14.80 13.89
CA ASP A 112 -15.70 16.05 13.87
C ASP A 112 -16.28 17.01 12.83
N PRO A 113 -16.50 18.31 13.18
CA PRO A 113 -17.04 19.32 12.25
C PRO A 113 -16.15 19.56 11.04
N ASP A 114 -14.85 19.34 11.16
CA ASP A 114 -13.88 19.51 10.05
C ASP A 114 -13.81 18.27 9.14
N MET A 115 -14.42 17.17 9.56
CA MET A 115 -14.44 15.94 8.77
C MET A 115 -15.62 15.94 7.79
N ARG A 116 -15.30 15.83 6.51
CA ARG A 116 -16.31 15.67 5.46
C ARG A 116 -17.13 14.39 5.70
N ILE A 117 -18.44 14.48 5.55
CA ILE A 117 -19.31 13.30 5.54
C ILE A 117 -19.01 12.48 4.29
N LEU A 118 -18.54 11.25 4.49
CA LEU A 118 -18.20 10.31 3.43
C LEU A 118 -19.40 9.40 3.13
N THR A 119 -19.79 9.35 1.86
CA THR A 119 -20.77 8.38 1.36
C THR A 119 -20.12 7.00 1.16
N PRO A 120 -20.89 5.92 1.06
CA PRO A 120 -20.34 4.61 0.70
C PRO A 120 -19.56 4.61 -0.63
N ALA A 121 -19.95 5.46 -1.58
CA ALA A 121 -19.25 5.65 -2.84
C ALA A 121 -17.88 6.31 -2.63
N ASP A 122 -17.79 7.34 -1.78
CA ASP A 122 -16.53 7.98 -1.42
C ASP A 122 -15.57 6.99 -0.74
N VAL A 123 -16.10 6.13 0.11
CA VAL A 123 -15.30 5.11 0.80
C VAL A 123 -14.76 4.08 -0.19
N SER A 124 -15.58 3.61 -1.12
CA SER A 124 -15.14 2.67 -2.17
C SER A 124 -14.19 3.31 -3.18
N ALA A 125 -14.24 4.62 -3.36
CA ALA A 125 -13.28 5.39 -4.17
C ALA A 125 -11.94 5.65 -3.45
N GLY A 126 -11.77 5.23 -2.17
CA GLY A 126 -10.51 5.36 -1.43
C GLY A 126 -10.29 6.73 -0.80
N LEU A 127 -11.33 7.57 -0.69
CA LEU A 127 -11.22 8.94 -0.15
C LEU A 127 -11.05 9.07 1.38
N PRO A 128 -11.28 8.04 2.23
CA PRO A 128 -11.19 8.20 3.68
C PRO A 128 -9.84 8.72 4.17
N ALA A 129 -8.73 8.25 3.59
CA ALA A 129 -7.39 8.68 3.97
C ALA A 129 -7.16 10.17 3.66
N ALA A 130 -7.61 10.62 2.49
CA ALA A 130 -7.49 12.02 2.08
C ALA A 130 -8.37 12.94 2.94
N ALA A 131 -9.59 12.50 3.24
CA ALA A 131 -10.50 13.24 4.11
C ALA A 131 -9.96 13.36 5.54
N ALA A 132 -9.42 12.27 6.11
CA ALA A 132 -8.80 12.30 7.43
C ALA A 132 -7.59 13.23 7.49
N ALA A 133 -6.72 13.18 6.48
CA ALA A 133 -5.57 14.08 6.40
C ALA A 133 -5.99 15.54 6.28
N ALA A 134 -7.03 15.84 5.50
CA ALA A 134 -7.58 17.18 5.38
C ALA A 134 -8.24 17.67 6.67
N ALA A 135 -8.95 16.82 7.39
CA ALA A 135 -9.55 17.16 8.68
C ALA A 135 -8.49 17.44 9.76
N LEU A 136 -7.41 16.65 9.79
CA LEU A 136 -6.35 16.80 10.81
C LEU A 136 -5.39 17.97 10.54
N LEU A 137 -5.03 18.21 9.30
CA LEU A 137 -3.98 19.15 8.91
C LEU A 137 -4.48 20.25 7.95
N GLY A 138 -5.78 20.31 7.69
CA GLY A 138 -6.37 21.29 6.80
C GLY A 138 -5.81 21.23 5.37
N LYS A 139 -5.57 22.38 4.77
CA LYS A 139 -5.03 22.51 3.41
C LYS A 139 -3.66 21.83 3.25
N ALA A 140 -2.84 21.85 4.29
CA ALA A 140 -1.52 21.19 4.26
C ALA A 140 -1.66 19.66 4.14
N GLY A 141 -2.59 19.04 4.88
CA GLY A 141 -2.89 17.62 4.77
C GLY A 141 -3.34 17.20 3.38
N ALA A 142 -4.26 17.98 2.78
CA ALA A 142 -4.69 17.75 1.42
C ALA A 142 -3.53 17.85 0.40
N ALA A 143 -2.67 18.87 0.54
CA ALA A 143 -1.50 19.03 -0.32
C ALA A 143 -0.49 17.88 -0.17
N ILE A 144 -0.23 17.44 1.04
CA ILE A 144 0.68 16.29 1.31
C ILE A 144 0.16 15.02 0.64
N ILE A 145 -1.14 14.72 0.76
CA ILE A 145 -1.74 13.54 0.11
C ILE A 145 -1.66 13.65 -1.42
N LEU A 146 -1.90 14.82 -1.99
CA LEU A 146 -1.76 15.02 -3.44
C LEU A 146 -0.31 14.80 -3.92
N VAL A 147 0.67 15.32 -3.20
CA VAL A 147 2.09 15.08 -3.52
C VAL A 147 2.44 13.60 -3.39
N LEU A 148 1.96 12.94 -2.34
CA LEU A 148 2.16 11.50 -2.15
C LEU A 148 1.58 10.70 -3.31
N LEU A 149 0.34 10.98 -3.73
CA LEU A 149 -0.30 10.32 -4.87
C LEU A 149 0.46 10.57 -6.16
N PHE A 150 0.88 11.81 -6.41
CA PHE A 150 1.69 12.15 -7.58
C PHE A 150 3.00 11.36 -7.63
N LEU A 151 3.72 11.28 -6.51
CA LEU A 151 4.96 10.50 -6.42
C LEU A 151 4.72 9.00 -6.62
N ALA A 152 3.65 8.45 -6.04
CA ALA A 152 3.30 7.04 -6.20
C ALA A 152 2.97 6.71 -7.67
N VAL A 153 2.13 7.53 -8.31
CA VAL A 153 1.76 7.35 -9.73
C VAL A 153 2.98 7.48 -10.63
N THR A 154 3.82 8.50 -10.41
CA THR A 154 5.04 8.71 -11.21
C THR A 154 6.00 7.52 -11.09
N SER A 155 6.16 6.99 -9.88
CA SER A 155 6.98 5.81 -9.63
C SER A 155 6.46 4.57 -10.37
N ALA A 156 5.16 4.31 -10.31
CA ALA A 156 4.53 3.18 -11.00
C ALA A 156 4.63 3.34 -12.53
N CYS A 157 4.25 4.49 -13.07
CA CYS A 157 4.34 4.77 -14.51
C CYS A 157 5.76 4.60 -15.06
N SER A 158 6.77 5.06 -14.33
CA SER A 158 8.16 4.89 -14.71
C SER A 158 8.55 3.41 -14.84
N ALA A 159 8.05 2.55 -13.95
CA ALA A 159 8.31 1.11 -14.01
C ALA A 159 7.68 0.47 -15.23
N GLU A 160 6.39 0.76 -15.43
CA GLU A 160 5.61 0.20 -16.54
C GLU A 160 6.16 0.65 -17.90
N LEU A 161 6.56 1.89 -18.04
CA LEU A 161 7.20 2.38 -19.29
C LEU A 161 8.47 1.62 -19.64
N ILE A 162 9.30 1.30 -18.65
CA ILE A 162 10.50 0.48 -18.86
C ILE A 162 10.13 -0.92 -19.31
N ALA A 163 9.15 -1.55 -18.65
CA ALA A 163 8.69 -2.89 -18.99
C ALA A 163 8.10 -2.96 -20.41
N VAL A 164 7.18 -2.05 -20.74
CA VAL A 164 6.55 -1.96 -22.06
C VAL A 164 7.59 -1.69 -23.16
N SER A 165 8.51 -0.75 -22.94
CA SER A 165 9.60 -0.45 -23.87
C SER A 165 10.47 -1.67 -24.14
N SER A 166 10.76 -2.44 -23.10
CA SER A 166 11.56 -3.66 -23.19
C SER A 166 10.85 -4.76 -24.00
N ILE A 167 9.58 -5.03 -23.70
CA ILE A 167 8.76 -5.99 -24.44
C ILE A 167 8.66 -5.58 -25.91
N PHE A 168 8.37 -4.31 -26.18
CA PHE A 168 8.26 -3.83 -27.56
C PHE A 168 9.57 -4.00 -28.33
N THR A 169 10.70 -3.68 -27.70
CA THR A 169 12.01 -3.76 -28.36
C THR A 169 12.47 -5.19 -28.58
N TYR A 170 12.40 -6.04 -27.56
CA TYR A 170 12.98 -7.38 -27.62
C TYR A 170 12.02 -8.43 -28.17
N ASP A 171 10.76 -8.38 -27.79
CA ASP A 171 9.80 -9.43 -28.15
C ASP A 171 9.07 -9.12 -29.47
N ILE A 172 8.85 -7.85 -29.78
CA ILE A 172 8.14 -7.48 -31.00
C ILE A 172 9.14 -7.06 -32.09
N TYR A 173 9.90 -6.00 -31.88
CA TYR A 173 10.75 -5.44 -32.93
C TYR A 173 11.88 -6.38 -33.33
N LYS A 174 12.63 -6.90 -32.36
CA LYS A 174 13.75 -7.82 -32.64
C LYS A 174 13.26 -9.12 -33.25
N ALA A 175 12.18 -9.72 -32.72
CA ALA A 175 11.63 -10.97 -33.25
C ALA A 175 11.07 -10.82 -34.67
N THR A 176 10.52 -9.64 -35.04
CA THR A 176 9.90 -9.43 -36.34
C THR A 176 10.87 -8.90 -37.41
N ARG A 177 11.89 -8.13 -37.02
CA ARG A 177 12.80 -7.46 -37.94
C ARG A 177 14.16 -8.10 -38.05
N LEU A 178 14.59 -8.87 -37.07
CA LEU A 178 15.88 -9.55 -37.02
C LEU A 178 15.70 -11.04 -36.65
N PRO A 179 15.00 -11.83 -37.48
CA PRO A 179 14.72 -13.23 -37.16
C PRO A 179 15.95 -14.17 -37.26
N THR A 180 17.12 -13.65 -37.67
CA THR A 180 18.33 -14.45 -37.91
C THR A 180 19.58 -13.72 -37.49
N LEU A 181 19.90 -13.66 -36.21
CA LEU A 181 21.26 -13.52 -35.70
C LEU A 181 21.44 -14.42 -34.49
#